data_27dc5f0520b3cf97e0ba34609c8f3a93
#
_entry.id   27dc5f0520b3cf97e0ba34609c8f3a93
#
_cell.length_a   1.000
_cell.length_b   1.000
_cell.length_c   1.000
_cell.angle_alpha   90.00
_cell.angle_beta   90.00
_cell.angle_gamma   90.00
#
_symmetry.space_group_name_H-M   'P 1'
#
loop_
_entity.id
_entity.type
_entity.pdbx_description
1 polymer ?
#
loop_
_entity_poly.entity_id
_entity_poly.type
_entity_poly.pdbx_seq_one_letter_code
_entity_poly.pdbx_strand_id
1 'polypeptide(L)'
;MYDSEARQKTLNLTVSAVFVAILLLEAFIPNVGYITILPGLPAITTIPLTVAVFASLRGPKAGAAFGLVWGLTSLLRAYAAPNGLVTILLFQNPLIALLPRLAAGWAAGLAGQLADKWESRKPLAYALSGLLASAVNTLMVILLSDLVYFSHPQKLALALGAKSGQSLLVILFTALAVNGILEAVFSGLITPLITAPLKKRLKRR
;
A
#
# COMPACT_ATOMS: atom_id res chain seq x y z
N MET A 1 -10.65 -13.24 -34.15
CA MET A 1 -11.34 -12.85 -32.90
C MET A 1 -10.83 -13.65 -31.68
N TYR A 2 -10.74 -14.97 -31.78
CA TYR A 2 -10.24 -15.85 -30.72
C TYR A 2 -8.80 -15.55 -30.28
N ASP A 3 -7.93 -15.17 -31.18
CA ASP A 3 -6.51 -14.88 -30.97
C ASP A 3 -6.28 -13.57 -30.16
N SER A 4 -7.15 -12.57 -30.34
CA SER A 4 -7.05 -11.28 -29.61
C SER A 4 -7.42 -11.40 -28.13
N GLU A 5 -8.40 -12.22 -27.77
CA GLU A 5 -8.80 -12.45 -26.38
C GLU A 5 -7.76 -13.25 -25.61
N ALA A 6 -7.20 -14.30 -26.24
CA ALA A 6 -6.14 -15.10 -25.65
C ALA A 6 -4.90 -14.26 -25.39
N ARG A 7 -4.51 -13.40 -26.35
CA ARG A 7 -3.40 -12.47 -26.21
C ARG A 7 -3.63 -11.46 -25.07
N GLN A 8 -4.84 -10.92 -24.95
CA GLN A 8 -5.16 -9.99 -23.87
C GLN A 8 -5.14 -10.66 -22.49
N LYS A 9 -5.63 -11.89 -22.38
CA LYS A 9 -5.54 -12.68 -21.12
C LYS A 9 -4.08 -12.94 -20.73
N THR A 10 -3.25 -13.35 -21.70
CA THR A 10 -1.82 -13.57 -21.48
C THR A 10 -1.11 -12.29 -21.03
N LEU A 11 -1.36 -11.15 -21.70
CA LEU A 11 -0.80 -9.86 -21.32
C LEU A 11 -1.20 -9.46 -19.89
N ASN A 12 -2.46 -9.67 -19.57
CA ASN A 12 -3.00 -9.38 -18.24
C ASN A 12 -2.31 -10.22 -17.15
N LEU A 13 -2.15 -11.52 -17.43
CA LEU A 13 -1.46 -12.44 -16.50
C LEU A 13 0.01 -12.05 -16.32
N THR A 14 0.71 -11.78 -17.43
CA THR A 14 2.11 -11.35 -17.40
C THR A 14 2.31 -10.07 -16.58
N VAL A 15 1.49 -9.04 -16.82
CA VAL A 15 1.55 -7.80 -16.05
C VAL A 15 1.32 -8.06 -14.57
N SER A 16 0.30 -8.86 -14.22
CA SER A 16 0.01 -9.19 -12.82
C SER A 16 1.17 -9.96 -12.18
N ALA A 17 1.75 -10.93 -12.87
CA ALA A 17 2.89 -11.70 -12.36
C ALA A 17 4.14 -10.83 -12.13
N VAL A 18 4.43 -9.90 -13.03
CA VAL A 18 5.55 -8.95 -12.86
C VAL A 18 5.33 -8.06 -11.64
N PHE A 19 4.11 -7.51 -11.46
CA PHE A 19 3.82 -6.68 -10.28
C PHE A 19 3.88 -7.47 -8.98
N VAL A 20 3.39 -8.73 -8.96
CA VAL A 20 3.55 -9.61 -7.78
C VAL A 20 5.02 -9.86 -7.49
N ALA A 21 5.85 -10.12 -8.50
CA ALA A 21 7.29 -10.31 -8.32
C ALA A 21 7.95 -9.05 -7.74
N ILE A 22 7.62 -7.85 -8.25
CA ILE A 22 8.11 -6.58 -7.70
C ILE A 22 7.71 -6.44 -6.24
N LEU A 23 6.44 -6.68 -5.89
CA LEU A 23 5.96 -6.60 -4.52
C LEU A 23 6.71 -7.55 -3.59
N LEU A 24 6.97 -8.79 -4.03
CA LEU A 24 7.73 -9.76 -3.24
C LEU A 24 9.18 -9.32 -3.04
N LEU A 25 9.83 -8.76 -4.08
CA LEU A 25 11.16 -8.18 -3.96
C LEU A 25 11.18 -7.02 -2.96
N GLU A 26 10.22 -6.09 -3.05
CA GLU A 26 10.08 -4.97 -2.11
C GLU A 26 9.85 -5.46 -0.67
N ALA A 27 9.08 -6.52 -0.48
CA ALA A 27 8.73 -7.02 0.84
C ALA A 27 9.85 -7.81 1.51
N PHE A 28 10.60 -8.63 0.77
CA PHE A 28 11.55 -9.59 1.35
C PHE A 28 13.02 -9.21 1.18
N ILE A 29 13.38 -8.40 0.17
CA ILE A 29 14.76 -7.98 0.00
C ILE A 29 15.02 -6.69 0.80
N PRO A 30 15.99 -6.70 1.75
CA PRO A 30 16.34 -5.52 2.51
C PRO A 30 16.72 -4.34 1.59
N ASN A 31 16.26 -3.14 1.95
CA ASN A 31 16.55 -1.87 1.27
C ASN A 31 15.99 -1.73 -0.17
N VAL A 32 15.26 -2.70 -0.71
CA VAL A 32 14.62 -2.57 -2.03
C VAL A 32 13.28 -1.84 -1.91
N GLY A 33 12.45 -2.22 -0.93
CA GLY A 33 11.13 -1.62 -0.70
C GLY A 33 11.13 -0.45 0.29
N TYR A 34 12.30 0.02 0.73
CA TYR A 34 12.43 1.07 1.75
C TYR A 34 13.43 2.12 1.32
N ILE A 35 12.99 3.38 1.24
CA ILE A 35 13.83 4.53 0.87
C ILE A 35 14.05 5.36 2.13
N THR A 36 15.31 5.44 2.58
CA THR A 36 15.72 6.36 3.65
C THR A 36 16.17 7.65 3.00
N ILE A 37 15.37 8.72 3.14
CA ILE A 37 15.67 10.03 2.54
C ILE A 37 16.72 10.76 3.36
N LEU A 38 16.59 10.71 4.69
CA LEU A 38 17.53 11.35 5.62
C LEU A 38 17.82 10.43 6.80
N PRO A 39 19.07 10.40 7.29
CA PRO A 39 19.40 9.69 8.52
C PRO A 39 18.55 10.21 9.69
N GLY A 40 17.92 9.29 10.43
CA GLY A 40 17.06 9.62 11.58
C GLY A 40 15.57 9.80 11.25
N LEU A 41 15.18 9.82 9.97
CA LEU A 41 13.76 9.74 9.57
C LEU A 41 13.35 8.28 9.31
N PRO A 42 12.07 7.93 9.55
CA PRO A 42 11.54 6.64 9.14
C PRO A 42 11.69 6.41 7.64
N ALA A 43 12.02 5.20 7.25
CA ALA A 43 12.10 4.83 5.83
C ALA A 43 10.71 4.85 5.19
N ILE A 44 10.60 5.45 4.01
CA ILE A 44 9.40 5.43 3.18
C ILE A 44 9.30 4.07 2.51
N THR A 45 8.13 3.41 2.59
CA THR A 45 7.91 2.17 1.85
C THR A 45 7.40 2.46 0.44
N THR A 46 7.91 1.72 -0.55
CA THR A 46 7.52 1.88 -1.97
C THR A 46 6.32 1.01 -2.34
N ILE A 47 5.93 0.08 -1.48
CA ILE A 47 4.82 -0.86 -1.76
C ILE A 47 3.49 -0.15 -2.07
N PRO A 48 3.05 0.91 -1.34
CA PRO A 48 1.84 1.64 -1.70
C PRO A 48 1.89 2.24 -3.12
N LEU A 49 3.06 2.69 -3.58
CA LEU A 49 3.28 3.15 -4.94
C LEU A 49 3.04 2.02 -5.96
N THR A 50 3.64 0.85 -5.73
CA THR A 50 3.49 -0.34 -6.60
C THR A 50 2.02 -0.77 -6.67
N VAL A 51 1.32 -0.77 -5.53
CA VAL A 51 -0.13 -1.05 -5.46
C VAL A 51 -0.94 -0.02 -6.23
N ALA A 52 -0.65 1.28 -6.09
CA ALA A 52 -1.35 2.35 -6.79
C ALA A 52 -1.18 2.26 -8.31
N VAL A 53 0.04 2.02 -8.78
CA VAL A 53 0.32 1.83 -10.22
C VAL A 53 -0.47 0.63 -10.76
N PHE A 54 -0.38 -0.53 -10.11
CA PHE A 54 -1.12 -1.73 -10.52
C PHE A 54 -2.63 -1.50 -10.53
N ALA A 55 -3.18 -0.94 -9.44
CA ALA A 55 -4.60 -0.67 -9.30
C ALA A 55 -5.11 0.35 -10.34
N SER A 56 -4.32 1.37 -10.68
CA SER A 56 -4.64 2.34 -11.73
C SER A 56 -4.66 1.72 -13.14
N LEU A 57 -3.87 0.67 -13.36
CA LEU A 57 -3.84 -0.05 -14.64
C LEU A 57 -5.00 -1.04 -14.77
N ARG A 58 -5.39 -1.70 -13.65
CA ARG A 58 -6.26 -2.87 -13.64
C ARG A 58 -7.63 -2.64 -12.99
N GLY A 59 -7.83 -1.49 -12.35
CA GLY A 59 -9.06 -1.11 -11.68
C GLY A 59 -9.22 -1.64 -10.25
N PRO A 60 -10.33 -1.29 -9.57
CA PRO A 60 -10.48 -1.48 -8.13
C PRO A 60 -10.55 -2.94 -7.69
N LYS A 61 -11.20 -3.83 -8.45
CA LYS A 61 -11.28 -5.26 -8.09
C LYS A 61 -9.89 -5.92 -8.11
N ALA A 62 -9.11 -5.66 -9.16
CA ALA A 62 -7.74 -6.15 -9.27
C ALA A 62 -6.83 -5.48 -8.25
N GLY A 63 -7.00 -4.18 -7.99
CA GLY A 63 -6.30 -3.43 -6.94
C GLY A 63 -6.55 -4.02 -5.55
N ALA A 64 -7.80 -4.35 -5.22
CA ALA A 64 -8.15 -5.02 -3.95
C ALA A 64 -7.48 -6.40 -3.83
N ALA A 65 -7.52 -7.21 -4.88
CA ALA A 65 -6.85 -8.51 -4.92
C ALA A 65 -5.33 -8.37 -4.74
N PHE A 66 -4.71 -7.40 -5.39
CA PHE A 66 -3.29 -7.11 -5.25
C PHE A 66 -2.94 -6.57 -3.85
N GLY A 67 -3.81 -5.73 -3.28
CA GLY A 67 -3.72 -5.29 -1.89
C GLY A 67 -3.83 -6.47 -0.90
N LEU A 68 -4.65 -7.48 -1.20
CA LEU A 68 -4.70 -8.71 -0.40
C LEU A 68 -3.38 -9.49 -0.49
N VAL A 69 -2.76 -9.60 -1.67
CA VAL A 69 -1.42 -10.20 -1.82
C VAL A 69 -0.41 -9.45 -0.97
N TRP A 70 -0.43 -8.11 -0.99
CA TRP A 70 0.40 -7.29 -0.09
C TRP A 70 0.14 -7.58 1.38
N GLY A 71 -1.13 -7.68 1.79
CA GLY A 71 -1.51 -8.00 3.17
C GLY A 71 -1.01 -9.38 3.62
N LEU A 72 -1.17 -10.40 2.77
CA LEU A 72 -0.64 -11.74 3.02
C LEU A 72 0.89 -11.74 3.15
N THR A 73 1.57 -11.02 2.29
CA THR A 73 3.02 -10.85 2.35
C THR A 73 3.46 -10.17 3.66
N SER A 74 2.72 -9.12 4.09
CA SER A 74 2.97 -8.45 5.36
C SER A 74 2.76 -9.37 6.56
N LEU A 75 1.70 -10.18 6.54
CA LEU A 75 1.39 -11.17 7.57
C LEU A 75 2.50 -12.24 7.65
N LEU A 76 2.87 -12.83 6.51
CA LEU A 76 3.94 -13.83 6.44
C LEU A 76 5.26 -13.27 6.96
N ARG A 77 5.62 -12.03 6.57
CA ARG A 77 6.84 -11.37 7.03
C ARG A 77 6.82 -11.12 8.53
N ALA A 78 5.67 -10.74 9.10
CA ALA A 78 5.54 -10.52 10.54
C ALA A 78 5.78 -11.80 11.37
N TYR A 79 5.54 -12.99 10.79
CA TYR A 79 5.88 -14.27 11.42
C TYR A 79 7.31 -14.72 11.12
N ALA A 80 7.77 -14.59 9.87
CA ALA A 80 9.04 -15.14 9.42
C ALA A 80 10.25 -14.26 9.77
N ALA A 81 10.11 -12.93 9.72
CA ALA A 81 11.19 -11.97 9.93
C ALA A 81 10.67 -10.64 10.51
N PRO A 82 10.16 -10.62 11.75
CA PRO A 82 9.62 -9.40 12.36
C PRO A 82 10.73 -8.39 12.65
N ASN A 83 10.50 -7.14 12.28
CA ASN A 83 11.42 -6.02 12.53
C ASN A 83 11.18 -5.33 13.89
N GLY A 84 10.83 -6.11 14.91
CA GLY A 84 10.59 -5.61 16.26
C GLY A 84 9.18 -5.86 16.78
N LEU A 85 8.95 -5.50 18.03
CA LEU A 85 7.73 -5.81 18.78
C LEU A 85 6.47 -5.18 18.15
N VAL A 86 6.58 -3.96 17.62
CA VAL A 86 5.46 -3.29 16.92
C VAL A 86 5.00 -4.09 15.70
N THR A 87 5.92 -4.64 14.91
CA THR A 87 5.58 -5.48 13.75
C THR A 87 4.84 -6.75 14.19
N ILE A 88 5.27 -7.36 15.29
CA ILE A 88 4.62 -8.55 15.87
C ILE A 88 3.18 -8.21 16.31
N LEU A 89 3.03 -7.17 17.13
CA LEU A 89 1.73 -6.79 17.67
C LEU A 89 0.74 -6.35 16.60
N LEU A 90 1.18 -5.58 15.60
CA LEU A 90 0.28 -5.08 14.56
C LEU A 90 0.02 -6.13 13.46
N PHE A 91 1.08 -6.65 12.85
CA PHE A 91 0.95 -7.37 11.58
C PHE A 91 0.89 -8.89 11.68
N GLN A 92 1.03 -9.47 12.88
CA GLN A 92 0.61 -10.85 13.13
C GLN A 92 -0.90 -10.98 13.35
N ASN A 93 -1.62 -9.85 13.54
CA ASN A 93 -3.07 -9.84 13.52
C ASN A 93 -3.58 -9.78 12.07
N PRO A 94 -4.32 -10.81 11.58
CA PRO A 94 -4.80 -10.84 10.20
C PRO A 94 -5.70 -9.66 9.82
N LEU A 95 -6.52 -9.14 10.75
CA LEU A 95 -7.39 -7.98 10.49
C LEU A 95 -6.55 -6.74 10.17
N ILE A 96 -5.52 -6.47 10.97
CA ILE A 96 -4.64 -5.31 10.80
C ILE A 96 -3.70 -5.51 9.59
N ALA A 97 -3.32 -6.75 9.29
CA ALA A 97 -2.45 -7.04 8.16
C ALA A 97 -3.18 -7.01 6.82
N LEU A 98 -4.42 -7.51 6.72
CA LEU A 98 -5.11 -7.75 5.45
C LEU A 98 -6.05 -6.61 5.06
N LEU A 99 -6.96 -6.19 5.95
CA LEU A 99 -8.02 -5.24 5.61
C LEU A 99 -7.51 -3.88 5.12
N PRO A 100 -6.50 -3.24 5.77
CA PRO A 100 -5.97 -1.96 5.30
C PRO A 100 -5.42 -2.04 3.89
N ARG A 101 -4.71 -3.12 3.55
CA ARG A 101 -4.06 -3.32 2.26
C ARG A 101 -5.08 -3.59 1.14
N LEU A 102 -6.08 -4.40 1.45
CA LEU A 102 -7.21 -4.65 0.54
C LEU A 102 -7.95 -3.35 0.23
N ALA A 103 -8.33 -2.58 1.27
CA ALA A 103 -9.03 -1.30 1.12
C ALA A 103 -8.17 -0.27 0.39
N ALA A 104 -6.87 -0.19 0.68
CA ALA A 104 -5.93 0.69 -0.01
C ALA A 104 -5.86 0.40 -1.51
N GLY A 105 -5.72 -0.87 -1.89
CA GLY A 105 -5.71 -1.29 -3.29
C GLY A 105 -7.03 -1.01 -4.00
N TRP A 106 -8.15 -1.21 -3.32
CA TRP A 106 -9.47 -0.90 -3.86
C TRP A 106 -9.66 0.61 -4.07
N ALA A 107 -9.35 1.43 -3.07
CA ALA A 107 -9.47 2.88 -3.13
C ALA A 107 -8.55 3.48 -4.21
N ALA A 108 -7.31 3.01 -4.29
CA ALA A 108 -6.37 3.39 -5.34
C ALA A 108 -6.92 3.07 -6.75
N GLY A 109 -7.53 1.91 -6.91
CA GLY A 109 -8.15 1.50 -8.18
C GLY A 109 -9.35 2.36 -8.57
N LEU A 110 -10.17 2.77 -7.60
CA LEU A 110 -11.28 3.71 -7.84
C LEU A 110 -10.76 5.06 -8.33
N ALA A 111 -9.75 5.62 -7.65
CA ALA A 111 -9.15 6.89 -8.06
C ALA A 111 -8.50 6.78 -9.44
N GLY A 112 -7.78 5.68 -9.71
CA GLY A 112 -7.15 5.44 -11.00
C GLY A 112 -8.14 5.36 -12.18
N GLN A 113 -9.37 4.87 -11.94
CA GLN A 113 -10.45 4.85 -12.94
C GLN A 113 -10.97 6.26 -13.29
N LEU A 114 -10.80 7.26 -12.42
CA LEU A 114 -11.16 8.63 -12.74
C LEU A 114 -10.36 9.17 -13.94
N ALA A 115 -9.18 8.61 -14.20
CA ALA A 115 -8.39 8.98 -15.38
C ALA A 115 -9.08 8.65 -16.71
N ASP A 116 -10.00 7.70 -16.73
CA ASP A 116 -10.79 7.37 -17.93
C ASP A 116 -11.94 8.38 -18.15
N LYS A 117 -12.37 9.07 -17.08
CA LYS A 117 -13.39 10.14 -17.10
C LYS A 117 -12.77 11.53 -17.26
N TRP A 118 -11.56 11.75 -16.75
CA TRP A 118 -10.88 13.03 -16.71
C TRP A 118 -9.80 13.13 -17.80
N GLU A 119 -10.19 13.26 -19.08
CA GLU A 119 -9.25 13.23 -20.20
C GLU A 119 -8.10 14.22 -20.08
N SER A 120 -8.38 15.46 -19.71
CA SER A 120 -7.37 16.51 -19.52
C SER A 120 -6.64 16.46 -18.18
N ARG A 121 -7.14 15.69 -17.19
CA ARG A 121 -6.59 15.63 -15.82
C ARG A 121 -6.18 14.22 -15.40
N LYS A 122 -5.84 13.34 -16.36
CA LYS A 122 -5.36 11.97 -16.08
C LYS A 122 -4.24 11.88 -15.04
N PRO A 123 -3.20 12.76 -15.07
CA PRO A 123 -2.16 12.73 -14.06
C PRO A 123 -2.67 12.95 -12.64
N LEU A 124 -3.68 13.82 -12.47
CA LEU A 124 -4.30 14.06 -11.16
C LEU A 124 -5.01 12.83 -10.61
N ALA A 125 -5.74 12.08 -11.46
CA ALA A 125 -6.38 10.84 -11.04
C ALA A 125 -5.35 9.78 -10.59
N TYR A 126 -4.21 9.68 -11.27
CA TYR A 126 -3.12 8.79 -10.86
C TYR A 126 -2.41 9.27 -9.59
N ALA A 127 -2.26 10.59 -9.42
CA ALA A 127 -1.75 11.16 -8.18
C ALA A 127 -2.66 10.85 -6.99
N LEU A 128 -3.98 10.99 -7.16
CA LEU A 128 -4.97 10.60 -6.16
C LEU A 128 -4.92 9.10 -5.85
N SER A 129 -4.69 8.25 -6.86
CA SER A 129 -4.50 6.81 -6.64
C SER A 129 -3.32 6.52 -5.72
N GLY A 130 -2.17 7.14 -5.97
CA GLY A 130 -0.97 7.00 -5.13
C GLY A 130 -1.18 7.50 -3.71
N LEU A 131 -1.79 8.68 -3.58
CA LEU A 131 -2.11 9.29 -2.30
C LEU A 131 -3.05 8.39 -1.48
N LEU A 132 -4.14 7.90 -2.09
CA LEU A 132 -5.13 7.06 -1.41
C LEU A 132 -4.57 5.67 -1.06
N ALA A 133 -3.68 5.10 -1.87
CA ALA A 133 -3.05 3.82 -1.52
C ALA A 133 -2.33 3.89 -0.17
N SER A 134 -1.58 4.95 0.09
CA SER A 134 -0.87 5.13 1.36
C SER A 134 -1.78 5.63 2.48
N ALA A 135 -2.57 6.67 2.23
CA ALA A 135 -3.41 7.29 3.25
C ALA A 135 -4.46 6.31 3.82
N VAL A 136 -5.17 5.57 2.95
CA VAL A 136 -6.16 4.57 3.37
C VAL A 136 -5.49 3.45 4.16
N ASN A 137 -4.32 2.96 3.71
CA ASN A 137 -3.56 1.96 4.44
C ASN A 137 -3.22 2.45 5.86
N THR A 138 -2.60 3.61 5.97
CA THR A 138 -2.15 4.15 7.26
C THR A 138 -3.32 4.42 8.21
N LEU A 139 -4.37 5.09 7.73
CA LEU A 139 -5.54 5.40 8.55
C LEU A 139 -6.23 4.12 9.03
N MET A 140 -6.42 3.14 8.16
CA MET A 140 -7.03 1.88 8.56
C MET A 140 -6.16 1.06 9.52
N VAL A 141 -4.83 1.07 9.37
CA VAL A 141 -3.92 0.45 10.35
C VAL A 141 -4.12 1.10 11.71
N ILE A 142 -4.13 2.43 11.78
CA ILE A 142 -4.33 3.18 13.04
C ILE A 142 -5.67 2.81 13.67
N LEU A 143 -6.76 2.94 12.92
CA LEU A 143 -8.12 2.70 13.43
C LEU A 143 -8.34 1.24 13.86
N LEU A 144 -7.89 0.27 13.07
CA LEU A 144 -8.03 -1.14 13.42
C LEU A 144 -7.14 -1.53 14.59
N SER A 145 -5.96 -0.93 14.71
CA SER A 145 -5.09 -1.16 15.86
C SER A 145 -5.68 -0.61 17.14
N ASP A 146 -6.25 0.59 17.10
CA ASP A 146 -6.97 1.16 18.24
C ASP A 146 -8.17 0.29 18.65
N LEU A 147 -8.94 -0.17 17.68
CA LEU A 147 -10.09 -1.06 17.92
C LEU A 147 -9.69 -2.42 18.51
N VAL A 148 -8.67 -3.07 17.95
CA VAL A 148 -8.21 -4.40 18.37
C VAL A 148 -7.59 -4.35 19.77
N TYR A 149 -6.85 -3.28 20.08
CA TYR A 149 -6.16 -3.11 21.35
C TYR A 149 -6.94 -2.27 22.36
N PHE A 150 -8.22 -1.93 22.08
CA PHE A 150 -9.06 -1.09 22.93
C PHE A 150 -9.12 -1.58 24.39
N SER A 151 -9.25 -2.90 24.60
CA SER A 151 -9.33 -3.50 25.94
C SER A 151 -7.96 -3.63 26.65
N HIS A 152 -6.86 -3.64 25.91
CA HIS A 152 -5.52 -3.84 26.44
C HIS A 152 -4.50 -2.93 25.73
N PRO A 153 -4.64 -1.61 25.80
CA PRO A 153 -3.82 -0.66 25.04
C PRO A 153 -2.36 -0.62 25.51
N GLN A 154 -2.08 -1.01 26.77
CA GLN A 154 -0.78 -0.88 27.41
C GLN A 154 0.35 -1.59 26.67
N LYS A 155 0.10 -2.82 26.16
CA LYS A 155 1.13 -3.60 25.46
C LYS A 155 1.64 -2.88 24.20
N LEU A 156 0.70 -2.36 23.40
CA LEU A 156 1.02 -1.66 22.16
C LEU A 156 1.60 -0.26 22.45
N ALA A 157 1.05 0.45 23.44
CA ALA A 157 1.53 1.76 23.86
C ALA A 157 3.01 1.70 24.33
N LEU A 158 3.35 0.73 25.17
CA LEU A 158 4.73 0.49 25.64
C LEU A 158 5.67 0.13 24.48
N ALA A 159 5.21 -0.71 23.53
CA ALA A 159 6.00 -1.08 22.36
C ALA A 159 6.30 0.12 21.45
N LEU A 160 5.42 1.12 21.44
CA LEU A 160 5.58 2.39 20.71
C LEU A 160 6.34 3.46 21.51
N GLY A 161 6.84 3.12 22.71
CA GLY A 161 7.63 4.04 23.55
C GLY A 161 6.80 5.13 24.25
N ALA A 162 5.49 4.92 24.38
CA ALA A 162 4.60 5.90 24.99
C ALA A 162 4.74 5.97 26.51
N LYS A 163 4.54 7.17 27.06
CA LYS A 163 4.43 7.40 28.51
C LYS A 163 3.04 7.05 28.99
N SER A 164 2.92 6.65 30.25
CA SER A 164 1.63 6.33 30.88
C SER A 164 0.64 7.51 30.80
N GLY A 165 -0.64 7.21 30.50
CA GLY A 165 -1.73 8.18 30.51
C GLY A 165 -2.13 8.80 29.15
N GLN A 166 -1.45 8.45 28.07
CA GLN A 166 -1.84 8.88 26.73
C GLN A 166 -2.83 7.91 26.08
N SER A 167 -3.78 8.44 25.29
CA SER A 167 -4.68 7.64 24.47
C SER A 167 -3.90 6.86 23.41
N LEU A 168 -4.23 5.57 23.21
CA LEU A 168 -3.59 4.72 22.20
C LEU A 168 -3.73 5.32 20.79
N LEU A 169 -4.87 5.91 20.48
CA LEU A 169 -5.10 6.56 19.18
C LEU A 169 -4.09 7.68 18.93
N VAL A 170 -3.83 8.54 19.92
CA VAL A 170 -2.84 9.63 19.83
C VAL A 170 -1.44 9.08 19.61
N ILE A 171 -1.09 8.02 20.33
CA ILE A 171 0.22 7.35 20.21
C ILE A 171 0.41 6.78 18.80
N LEU A 172 -0.60 6.07 18.28
CA LEU A 172 -0.58 5.50 16.94
C LEU A 172 -0.49 6.59 15.86
N PHE A 173 -1.23 7.68 16.00
CA PHE A 173 -1.14 8.81 15.09
C PHE A 173 0.26 9.43 15.10
N THR A 174 0.82 9.71 16.26
CA THR A 174 2.17 10.32 16.33
C THR A 174 3.26 9.38 15.80
N ALA A 175 3.13 8.08 16.03
CA ALA A 175 4.12 7.10 15.57
C ALA A 175 4.03 6.77 14.07
N LEU A 176 2.82 6.76 13.50
CA LEU A 176 2.59 6.25 12.14
C LEU A 176 2.22 7.34 11.11
N ALA A 177 1.63 8.46 11.54
CA ALA A 177 1.11 9.46 10.61
C ALA A 177 2.23 10.18 9.83
N VAL A 178 3.36 10.50 10.46
CA VAL A 178 4.48 11.17 9.78
C VAL A 178 4.97 10.34 8.61
N ASN A 179 5.20 9.04 8.85
CA ASN A 179 5.62 8.12 7.80
C ASN A 179 4.53 7.96 6.72
N GLY A 180 3.28 7.82 7.14
CA GLY A 180 2.14 7.71 6.23
C GLY A 180 1.94 8.94 5.35
N ILE A 181 2.17 10.15 5.86
CA ILE A 181 2.12 11.40 5.07
C ILE A 181 3.25 11.41 4.03
N LEU A 182 4.48 11.10 4.43
CA LEU A 182 5.62 11.04 3.52
C LEU A 182 5.39 10.02 2.39
N GLU A 183 4.90 8.83 2.74
CA GLU A 183 4.55 7.79 1.77
C GLU A 183 3.42 8.22 0.83
N ALA A 184 2.39 8.89 1.35
CA ALA A 184 1.27 9.38 0.55
C ALA A 184 1.72 10.44 -0.45
N VAL A 185 2.53 11.41 -0.02
CA VAL A 185 3.10 12.44 -0.89
C VAL A 185 4.01 11.80 -1.95
N PHE A 186 4.92 10.94 -1.54
CA PHE A 186 5.83 10.22 -2.46
C PHE A 186 5.04 9.40 -3.49
N SER A 187 4.10 8.58 -3.04
CA SER A 187 3.28 7.75 -3.93
C SER A 187 2.40 8.62 -4.85
N GLY A 188 1.83 9.71 -4.33
CA GLY A 188 1.03 10.64 -5.11
C GLY A 188 1.81 11.32 -6.24
N LEU A 189 3.06 11.71 -5.98
CA LEU A 189 3.92 12.35 -6.97
C LEU A 189 4.45 11.37 -8.03
N ILE A 190 4.82 10.17 -7.64
CA ILE A 190 5.48 9.20 -8.53
C ILE A 190 4.49 8.36 -9.34
N THR A 191 3.29 8.04 -8.79
CA THR A 191 2.30 7.20 -9.50
C THR A 191 1.96 7.71 -10.90
N PRO A 192 1.69 9.01 -11.16
CA PRO A 192 1.38 9.49 -12.50
C PRO A 192 2.56 9.33 -13.46
N LEU A 193 3.79 9.50 -12.99
CA LEU A 193 5.01 9.41 -13.81
C LEU A 193 5.21 7.98 -14.36
N ILE A 194 4.82 6.98 -13.58
CA ILE A 194 4.93 5.56 -13.98
C ILE A 194 3.66 5.11 -14.74
N THR A 195 2.48 5.43 -14.21
CA THR A 195 1.21 4.90 -14.73
C THR A 195 0.87 5.44 -16.12
N ALA A 196 1.08 6.74 -16.37
CA ALA A 196 0.68 7.37 -17.62
C ALA A 196 1.42 6.77 -18.85
N PRO A 197 2.76 6.66 -18.87
CA PRO A 197 3.47 6.05 -19.98
C PRO A 197 3.18 4.55 -20.10
N LEU A 198 3.05 3.84 -18.97
CA LEU A 198 2.78 2.41 -18.98
C LEU A 198 1.40 2.10 -19.56
N LYS A 199 0.35 2.82 -19.14
CA LYS A 199 -1.01 2.65 -19.67
C LYS A 199 -1.07 2.96 -21.18
N LYS A 200 -0.30 3.98 -21.65
CA LYS A 200 -0.20 4.31 -23.09
C LYS A 200 0.43 3.18 -23.89
N ARG A 201 1.47 2.53 -23.37
CA ARG A 201 2.14 1.39 -24.03
C ARG A 201 1.24 0.15 -24.08
N LEU A 202 0.54 -0.14 -22.98
CA LEU A 202 -0.35 -1.31 -22.90
C LEU A 202 -1.58 -1.18 -23.79
N LYS A 203 -2.07 0.05 -24.07
CA LYS A 203 -3.18 0.29 -25.00
C LYS A 203 -2.77 0.20 -26.50
N ARG A 204 -1.49 0.35 -26.82
CA ARG A 204 -0.98 0.31 -28.19
C ARG A 204 -0.67 -1.11 -28.71
N ARG A 205 -0.70 -2.08 -27.82
CA ARG A 205 -0.48 -3.50 -28.13
C ARG A 205 -1.79 -4.27 -28.16
#